data_91a7d9101435ace5949a2c61397c8b85
#
_entry.id   91a7d9101435ace5949a2c61397c8b85
#
_cell.length_a   1.000
_cell.length_b   1.000
_cell.length_c   1.000
_cell.angle_alpha   90.00
_cell.angle_beta   90.00
_cell.angle_gamma   90.00
#
_symmetry.space_group_name_H-M   'P 1'
#
loop_
_entity.id
_entity.type
_entity.pdbx_description
1 polymer ?
#
loop_
_entity_poly.entity_id
_entity_poly.type
_entity_poly.pdbx_seq_one_letter_code
_entity_poly.pdbx_strand_id
1 'polypeptide(L)'
;MATTQATITLNSSGISTSPLALTKTTTLYKAGTTTGLEETTGLARVTTEATTNVILLDTVAGPRAALGAKHGRVYIKNCSEVNTEYIVITINATIMGRLYGGSGGGDWCFFPWSESDAAGNIEIAPSVATPMTIEYMHIHEGITLTSA
;
A
#
# COMPACT_ATOMS: atom_id res chain seq x y z
N MET A 1 -18.41 9.01 -12.67
CA MET A 1 -18.18 8.60 -11.27
C MET A 1 -16.89 7.80 -11.23
N ALA A 2 -15.96 8.17 -10.36
CA ALA A 2 -14.72 7.43 -10.21
C ALA A 2 -14.99 6.06 -9.58
N THR A 3 -14.34 5.03 -10.08
CA THR A 3 -14.48 3.66 -9.56
C THR A 3 -13.12 2.99 -9.54
N THR A 4 -12.79 2.39 -8.42
CA THR A 4 -11.60 1.55 -8.30
C THR A 4 -12.01 0.10 -8.07
N GLN A 5 -11.48 -0.78 -8.88
CA GLN A 5 -11.65 -2.22 -8.74
C GLN A 5 -10.30 -2.87 -8.49
N ALA A 6 -10.27 -3.80 -7.55
CA ALA A 6 -9.12 -4.65 -7.31
C ALA A 6 -9.46 -6.08 -7.73
N THR A 7 -8.65 -6.67 -8.58
CA THR A 7 -8.74 -8.07 -8.98
C THR A 7 -7.48 -8.79 -8.54
N ILE A 8 -7.65 -9.87 -7.78
CA ILE A 8 -6.56 -10.71 -7.32
C ILE A 8 -6.75 -12.11 -7.89
N THR A 9 -5.71 -12.62 -8.51
CA THR A 9 -5.63 -14.03 -8.95
C THR A 9 -4.50 -14.71 -8.18
N LEU A 10 -4.86 -15.73 -7.42
CA LEU A 10 -3.92 -16.54 -6.65
C LEU A 10 -3.95 -17.97 -7.19
N ASN A 11 -2.80 -18.43 -7.66
CA ASN A 11 -2.62 -19.79 -8.11
C ASN A 11 -1.43 -20.41 -7.39
N SER A 12 -1.61 -21.59 -6.82
CA SER A 12 -0.51 -22.39 -6.28
C SER A 12 -0.52 -23.76 -6.92
N SER A 13 0.66 -24.26 -7.24
CA SER A 13 0.86 -25.62 -7.75
C SER A 13 2.05 -26.27 -7.05
N GLY A 14 1.94 -27.57 -6.80
CA GLY A 14 3.01 -28.35 -6.20
C GLY A 14 3.26 -28.09 -4.71
N ILE A 15 2.45 -27.26 -4.04
CA ILE A 15 2.60 -26.92 -2.62
C ILE A 15 1.82 -27.89 -1.74
N SER A 16 0.68 -28.36 -2.22
CA SER A 16 -0.19 -29.28 -1.48
C SER A 16 -1.03 -30.12 -2.43
N THR A 17 -1.73 -31.11 -1.87
CA THR A 17 -2.71 -31.92 -2.60
C THR A 17 -3.96 -31.13 -2.99
N SER A 18 -4.16 -29.96 -2.40
CA SER A 18 -5.28 -29.04 -2.71
C SER A 18 -4.73 -27.67 -3.11
N PRO A 19 -4.34 -27.51 -4.39
CA PRO A 19 -3.78 -26.23 -4.85
C PRO A 19 -4.81 -25.12 -4.76
N LEU A 20 -4.35 -23.93 -4.36
CA LEU A 20 -5.19 -22.73 -4.34
C LEU A 20 -5.35 -22.19 -5.76
N ALA A 21 -6.58 -22.03 -6.20
CA ALA A 21 -6.94 -21.30 -7.42
C ALA A 21 -8.08 -20.34 -7.09
N LEU A 22 -7.77 -19.06 -7.03
CA LEU A 22 -8.73 -18.02 -6.66
C LEU A 22 -8.60 -16.83 -7.61
N THR A 23 -9.73 -16.40 -8.15
CA THR A 23 -9.84 -15.09 -8.79
C THR A 23 -10.97 -14.31 -8.11
N LYS A 24 -10.64 -13.15 -7.56
CA LYS A 24 -11.60 -12.30 -6.84
C LYS A 24 -11.51 -10.87 -7.34
N THR A 25 -12.65 -10.29 -7.70
CA THR A 25 -12.76 -8.87 -8.03
C THR A 25 -13.63 -8.18 -6.99
N THR A 26 -13.14 -7.07 -6.47
CA THR A 26 -13.85 -6.26 -5.48
C THR A 26 -13.87 -4.81 -5.93
N THR A 27 -15.06 -4.19 -5.92
CA THR A 27 -15.19 -2.75 -6.08
C THR A 27 -14.99 -2.07 -4.73
N LEU A 28 -14.18 -1.02 -4.70
CA LEU A 28 -13.85 -0.30 -3.48
C LEU A 28 -14.79 0.90 -3.32
N TYR A 29 -15.58 0.89 -2.27
CA TYR A 29 -16.54 1.93 -1.96
C TYR A 29 -16.11 2.78 -0.77
N LYS A 30 -16.62 4.00 -0.71
CA LYS A 30 -16.58 4.82 0.51
C LYS A 30 -17.30 4.09 1.63
N ALA A 31 -16.84 4.26 2.86
CA ALA A 31 -17.41 3.59 4.01
C ALA A 31 -18.92 3.83 4.12
N GLY A 32 -19.69 2.75 4.21
CA GLY A 32 -21.15 2.80 4.37
C GLY A 32 -21.93 3.26 3.14
N THR A 33 -21.33 3.29 1.96
CA THR A 33 -21.98 3.75 0.72
C THR A 33 -21.74 2.80 -0.45
N THR A 34 -22.39 3.07 -1.58
CA THR A 34 -22.12 2.45 -2.88
C THR A 34 -21.36 3.38 -3.83
N THR A 35 -20.85 4.50 -3.33
CA THR A 35 -20.03 5.43 -4.08
C THR A 35 -18.57 4.98 -4.04
N GLY A 36 -17.90 4.94 -5.18
CA GLY A 36 -16.51 4.50 -5.28
C GLY A 36 -15.52 5.43 -4.59
N LEU A 37 -14.35 4.92 -4.24
CA LEU A 37 -13.23 5.74 -3.82
C LEU A 37 -12.82 6.64 -4.99
N GLU A 38 -12.65 7.92 -4.74
CA GLU A 38 -12.53 8.92 -5.80
C GLU A 38 -11.23 9.72 -5.76
N GLU A 39 -10.42 9.57 -4.73
CA GLU A 39 -9.16 10.28 -4.60
C GLU A 39 -7.96 9.34 -4.48
N THR A 40 -6.82 9.82 -4.92
CA THR A 40 -5.57 9.07 -4.88
C THR A 40 -4.39 10.02 -4.73
N THR A 41 -3.31 9.51 -4.14
CA THR A 41 -2.01 10.19 -4.18
C THR A 41 -1.38 10.16 -5.58
N GLY A 42 -1.96 9.37 -6.51
CA GLY A 42 -1.30 8.98 -7.75
C GLY A 42 -0.22 7.93 -7.48
N LEU A 43 0.21 7.27 -8.55
CA LEU A 43 1.31 6.32 -8.48
C LEU A 43 2.61 7.09 -8.26
N ALA A 44 3.23 6.87 -7.10
CA ALA A 44 4.45 7.54 -6.71
C ALA A 44 5.61 6.53 -6.59
N ARG A 45 6.83 7.03 -6.70
CA ARG A 45 8.04 6.25 -6.50
C ARG A 45 8.99 6.99 -5.56
N VAL A 46 9.65 6.22 -4.70
CA VAL A 46 10.73 6.70 -3.85
C VAL A 46 11.93 5.79 -4.05
N THR A 47 13.12 6.38 -4.05
CA THR A 47 14.38 5.64 -4.06
C THR A 47 14.97 5.68 -2.66
N THR A 48 15.26 4.52 -2.11
CA THR A 48 15.95 4.42 -0.82
C THR A 48 17.43 4.66 -1.01
N GLU A 49 18.08 5.32 -0.06
CA GLU A 49 19.51 5.66 -0.17
C GLU A 49 20.36 5.07 0.96
N ALA A 50 19.71 4.55 1.98
CA ALA A 50 20.37 3.99 3.16
C ALA A 50 19.45 2.97 3.83
N THR A 51 19.93 2.34 4.89
CA THR A 51 19.14 1.40 5.70
C THR A 51 18.22 2.10 6.71
N THR A 52 18.05 3.41 6.60
CA THR A 52 17.15 4.18 7.46
C THR A 52 15.71 4.10 6.99
N ASN A 53 14.79 4.17 7.93
CA ASN A 53 13.37 4.17 7.63
C ASN A 53 12.97 5.37 6.78
N VAL A 54 12.09 5.12 5.83
CA VAL A 54 11.47 6.15 4.99
C VAL A 54 9.97 6.15 5.26
N ILE A 55 9.41 7.31 5.59
CA ILE A 55 7.97 7.47 5.75
C ILE A 55 7.36 7.58 4.35
N LEU A 56 6.53 6.60 3.97
CA LEU A 56 5.79 6.63 2.70
C LEU A 56 4.52 7.46 2.83
N LEU A 57 3.76 7.24 3.89
CA LEU A 57 2.48 7.90 4.14
C LEU A 57 2.43 8.32 5.62
N ASP A 58 2.13 9.58 5.83
CA ASP A 58 2.09 10.21 7.14
C ASP A 58 0.65 10.53 7.51
N THR A 59 0.26 10.22 8.75
CA THR A 59 -1.07 10.53 9.29
C THR A 59 -1.20 11.95 9.78
N VAL A 60 -0.11 12.67 9.99
CA VAL A 60 -0.09 13.95 10.70
C VAL A 60 0.06 15.15 9.76
N ALA A 61 0.54 14.95 8.53
CA ALA A 61 0.90 16.04 7.64
C ALA A 61 -0.20 16.44 6.65
N GLY A 62 -0.57 17.71 6.67
CA GLY A 62 -1.35 18.36 5.62
C GLY A 62 -2.86 18.08 5.67
N PRO A 63 -3.56 18.29 4.54
CA PRO A 63 -5.02 18.16 4.48
C PRO A 63 -5.53 16.75 4.77
N ARG A 64 -4.67 15.76 4.75
CA ARG A 64 -5.02 14.37 5.06
C ARG A 64 -5.38 14.13 6.52
N ALA A 65 -4.82 14.91 7.44
CA ALA A 65 -5.19 14.82 8.86
C ALA A 65 -6.70 15.03 9.09
N ALA A 66 -7.38 15.70 8.18
CA ALA A 66 -8.82 15.93 8.24
C ALA A 66 -9.66 14.73 7.74
N LEU A 67 -9.05 13.70 7.14
CA LEU A 67 -9.79 12.55 6.62
C LEU A 67 -10.32 11.63 7.72
N GLY A 68 -9.70 11.62 8.89
CA GLY A 68 -10.11 10.76 9.98
C GLY A 68 -10.07 9.28 9.59
N ALA A 69 -10.89 8.46 10.24
CA ALA A 69 -10.94 7.01 10.03
C ALA A 69 -11.80 6.62 8.81
N LYS A 70 -11.46 7.14 7.64
CA LYS A 70 -12.15 6.84 6.38
C LYS A 70 -11.56 5.63 5.65
N HIS A 71 -12.31 5.08 4.73
CA HIS A 71 -11.89 3.94 3.95
C HIS A 71 -10.77 4.32 2.97
N GLY A 72 -9.72 3.53 2.96
CA GLY A 72 -8.61 3.66 2.03
C GLY A 72 -7.91 2.34 1.78
N ARG A 73 -7.14 2.30 0.71
CA ARG A 73 -6.30 1.17 0.31
C ARG A 73 -4.93 1.67 -0.09
N VAL A 74 -3.93 0.92 0.28
CA VAL A 74 -2.54 1.22 -0.04
C VAL A 74 -1.94 0.10 -0.87
N TYR A 75 -1.31 0.48 -1.96
CA TYR A 75 -0.50 -0.38 -2.79
C TYR A 75 0.97 -0.05 -2.56
N ILE A 76 1.81 -1.07 -2.37
CA ILE A 76 3.27 -0.92 -2.26
C ILE A 76 3.92 -2.05 -3.03
N LYS A 77 4.95 -1.72 -3.82
CA LYS A 77 5.74 -2.68 -4.57
C LYS A 77 7.22 -2.39 -4.42
N ASN A 78 8.00 -3.42 -4.17
CA ASN A 78 9.46 -3.36 -4.30
C ASN A 78 9.84 -3.59 -5.77
N CYS A 79 10.41 -2.58 -6.42
CA CYS A 79 10.82 -2.65 -7.82
C CYS A 79 12.27 -3.12 -8.01
N SER A 80 12.97 -3.52 -6.95
CA SER A 80 14.30 -4.12 -7.08
C SER A 80 14.23 -5.44 -7.85
N GLU A 81 15.18 -5.64 -8.74
CA GLU A 81 15.32 -6.91 -9.46
C GLU A 81 16.18 -7.93 -8.71
N VAL A 82 16.72 -7.56 -7.56
CA VAL A 82 17.60 -8.41 -6.75
C VAL A 82 16.78 -9.15 -5.71
N ASN A 83 16.70 -10.46 -5.82
CA ASN A 83 15.85 -11.31 -4.99
C ASN A 83 16.28 -11.45 -3.51
N THR A 84 17.45 -10.96 -3.16
CA THR A 84 17.93 -10.91 -1.77
C THR A 84 17.67 -9.57 -1.09
N GLU A 85 17.31 -8.55 -1.85
CA GLU A 85 16.94 -7.24 -1.33
C GLU A 85 15.48 -7.22 -0.92
N TYR A 86 15.18 -6.64 0.22
CA TYR A 86 13.81 -6.49 0.69
C TYR A 86 13.60 -5.18 1.42
N ILE A 87 12.35 -4.78 1.55
CA ILE A 87 11.90 -3.75 2.46
C ILE A 87 11.03 -4.37 3.56
N VAL A 88 11.15 -3.84 4.76
CA VAL A 88 10.24 -4.16 5.87
C VAL A 88 9.18 -3.07 5.91
N ILE A 89 7.91 -3.46 5.86
CA ILE A 89 6.80 -2.52 6.01
C ILE A 89 6.40 -2.47 7.48
N THR A 90 6.32 -1.27 8.01
CA THR A 90 5.93 -1.00 9.40
C THR A 90 4.75 -0.02 9.41
N ILE A 91 3.73 -0.33 10.17
CA ILE A 91 2.60 0.58 10.43
C ILE A 91 2.51 0.78 11.93
N ASN A 92 2.56 2.03 12.36
CA ASN A 92 2.52 2.40 13.79
C ASN A 92 3.54 1.58 14.62
N ALA A 93 4.79 1.56 14.15
CA ALA A 93 5.90 0.81 14.74
C ALA A 93 5.73 -0.73 14.79
N THR A 94 4.69 -1.27 14.15
CA THR A 94 4.46 -2.72 14.08
C THR A 94 4.83 -3.24 12.71
N ILE A 95 5.67 -4.28 12.67
CA ILE A 95 6.09 -4.92 11.42
C ILE A 95 4.91 -5.66 10.81
N MET A 96 4.57 -5.32 9.57
CA MET A 96 3.53 -5.98 8.78
C MET A 96 4.08 -7.15 7.95
N GLY A 97 5.29 -7.00 7.43
CA GLY A 97 5.92 -8.01 6.60
C GLY A 97 7.06 -7.47 5.78
N ARG A 98 7.55 -8.30 4.86
CA ARG A 98 8.63 -7.96 3.94
C ARG A 98 8.18 -8.10 2.50
N LEU A 99 8.64 -7.18 1.65
CA LEU A 99 8.52 -7.30 0.20
C LEU A 99 9.90 -7.47 -0.40
N TYR A 100 10.14 -8.59 -1.00
CA TYR A 100 11.42 -8.91 -1.67
C TYR A 100 11.44 -8.37 -3.09
N GLY A 101 12.61 -8.05 -3.56
CA GLY A 101 12.87 -7.83 -4.97
C GLY A 101 12.84 -9.14 -5.76
N GLY A 102 12.94 -9.06 -7.06
CA GLY A 102 13.01 -10.24 -7.91
C GLY A 102 13.08 -9.90 -9.39
N SER A 103 13.60 -10.82 -10.18
CA SER A 103 13.69 -10.65 -11.63
C SER A 103 12.32 -10.52 -12.28
N GLY A 104 12.13 -9.47 -13.07
CA GLY A 104 10.86 -9.15 -13.71
C GLY A 104 9.87 -8.39 -12.81
N GLY A 105 10.28 -8.01 -11.62
CA GLY A 105 9.51 -7.27 -10.64
C GLY A 105 9.40 -8.01 -9.31
N GLY A 106 9.50 -7.24 -8.22
CA GLY A 106 9.46 -7.77 -6.88
C GLY A 106 8.06 -7.97 -6.32
N ASP A 107 8.02 -8.33 -5.05
CA ASP A 107 6.79 -8.49 -4.30
C ASP A 107 6.01 -7.18 -4.20
N TRP A 108 4.72 -7.32 -4.08
CA TRP A 108 3.80 -6.23 -3.86
C TRP A 108 2.73 -6.61 -2.84
N CYS A 109 2.09 -5.60 -2.26
CA CYS A 109 0.95 -5.79 -1.37
C CYS A 109 -0.12 -4.74 -1.63
N PHE A 110 -1.34 -5.06 -1.24
CA PHE A 110 -2.50 -4.18 -1.32
C PHE A 110 -3.34 -4.42 -0.07
N PHE A 111 -3.46 -3.41 0.79
CA PHE A 111 -4.09 -3.57 2.10
C PHE A 111 -4.93 -2.36 2.49
N PRO A 112 -5.90 -2.53 3.42
CA PRO A 112 -6.66 -1.41 3.95
C PRO A 112 -5.80 -0.56 4.88
N TRP A 113 -5.93 0.75 4.76
CA TRP A 113 -5.31 1.70 5.67
C TRP A 113 -6.16 2.96 5.73
N SER A 114 -6.47 3.42 6.94
CA SER A 114 -7.21 4.65 7.19
C SER A 114 -6.28 5.71 7.70
N GLU A 115 -6.30 6.88 7.10
CA GLU A 115 -5.54 8.03 7.57
C GLU A 115 -6.14 8.57 8.86
N SER A 116 -5.74 8.02 9.98
CA SER A 116 -6.07 8.56 11.30
C SER A 116 -4.85 8.47 12.20
N ASP A 117 -4.78 9.31 13.21
CA ASP A 117 -3.67 9.28 14.16
C ASP A 117 -3.48 7.89 14.79
N ALA A 118 -4.58 7.15 14.97
CA ALA A 118 -4.56 5.81 15.52
C ALA A 118 -4.00 4.75 14.56
N ALA A 119 -4.08 5.00 13.25
CA ALA A 119 -3.55 4.07 12.25
C ALA A 119 -2.02 4.10 12.17
N GLY A 120 -1.41 5.23 12.56
CA GLY A 120 0.04 5.43 12.48
C GLY A 120 0.56 5.53 11.05
N ASN A 121 1.78 6.00 10.92
CA ASN A 121 2.46 6.16 9.63
C ASN A 121 2.79 4.82 9.00
N ILE A 122 2.82 4.79 7.66
CA ILE A 122 3.39 3.69 6.90
C ILE A 122 4.85 4.02 6.61
N GLU A 123 5.74 3.20 7.12
CA GLU A 123 7.18 3.33 6.94
C GLU A 123 7.75 2.09 6.26
N ILE A 124 8.84 2.27 5.54
CA ILE A 124 9.63 1.18 4.98
C ILE A 124 11.06 1.25 5.49
N ALA A 125 11.65 0.09 5.74
CA ALA A 125 13.06 -0.04 6.10
C ALA A 125 13.77 -0.92 5.08
N PRO A 126 14.70 -0.35 4.28
CA PRO A 126 15.46 -1.15 3.31
C PRO A 126 16.45 -2.09 3.99
N SER A 127 16.63 -3.28 3.41
CA SER A 127 17.57 -4.29 3.92
C SER A 127 19.03 -3.98 3.61
N VAL A 128 19.27 -3.13 2.63
CA VAL A 128 20.62 -2.75 2.15
C VAL A 128 20.71 -1.26 1.90
N ALA A 129 21.93 -0.73 1.91
CA ALA A 129 22.18 0.68 1.60
C ALA A 129 22.17 0.97 0.09
N THR A 130 22.21 -0.06 -0.75
CA THR A 130 22.07 0.09 -2.20
C THR A 130 20.69 0.65 -2.54
N PRO A 131 20.59 1.65 -3.42
CA PRO A 131 19.31 2.25 -3.76
C PRO A 131 18.31 1.24 -4.32
N MET A 132 17.12 1.21 -3.74
CA MET A 132 15.97 0.44 -4.25
C MET A 132 14.86 1.40 -4.61
N THR A 133 14.16 1.14 -5.71
CA THR A 133 12.96 1.90 -6.09
C THR A 133 11.73 1.21 -5.52
N ILE A 134 10.93 1.97 -4.79
CA ILE A 134 9.66 1.51 -4.21
C ILE A 134 8.54 2.31 -4.84
N GLU A 135 7.57 1.60 -5.39
CA GLU A 135 6.38 2.16 -5.99
C GLU A 135 5.21 2.03 -5.03
N TYR A 136 4.43 3.09 -4.88
CA TYR A 136 3.30 3.08 -3.96
C TYR A 136 2.18 4.01 -4.41
N MET A 137 0.98 3.73 -3.92
CA MET A 137 -0.20 4.57 -4.16
C MET A 137 -1.19 4.40 -3.02
N HIS A 138 -1.80 5.50 -2.59
CA HIS A 138 -2.92 5.49 -1.67
C HIS A 138 -4.18 5.91 -2.42
N ILE A 139 -5.22 5.09 -2.33
CA ILE A 139 -6.56 5.35 -2.88
C ILE A 139 -7.51 5.50 -1.69
N HIS A 140 -8.25 6.61 -1.63
CA HIS A 140 -9.04 6.94 -0.46
C HIS A 140 -10.33 7.69 -0.80
N GLU A 141 -11.17 7.90 0.21
CA GLU A 141 -12.34 8.76 0.10
C GLU A 141 -11.91 10.22 -0.06
N GLY A 142 -12.70 10.96 -0.82
CA GLY A 142 -12.48 12.39 -0.97
C GLY A 142 -12.65 13.18 0.32
N ILE A 143 -11.97 14.30 0.41
CA ILE A 143 -12.13 15.26 1.51
C ILE A 143 -13.40 16.05 1.26
N THR A 144 -14.35 15.98 2.19
CA THR A 144 -15.46 16.90 2.19
C THR A 144 -14.98 18.21 2.77
N LEU A 145 -14.72 19.19 1.92
CA LEU A 145 -14.48 20.56 2.37
C LEU A 145 -15.81 21.11 2.89
N THR A 146 -15.97 21.17 4.19
CA THR A 146 -17.03 21.97 4.79
C THR A 146 -16.66 23.42 4.57
N SER A 147 -17.40 24.10 3.69
CA SER A 147 -17.30 25.56 3.62
C SER A 147 -17.67 26.15 4.96
N ALA A 148 -16.77 26.93 5.49
CA ALA A 148 -17.03 27.69 6.72
C ALA A 148 -18.17 28.70 6.53
#